data_f8ed74b930d82e53a56d0a6c5adc5635
#
_entry.id   f8ed74b930d82e53a56d0a6c5adc5635
#
_cell.length_a   1.000
_cell.length_b   1.000
_cell.length_c   1.000
_cell.angle_alpha   90.00
_cell.angle_beta   90.00
_cell.angle_gamma   90.00
#
_symmetry.space_group_name_H-M   'P 1'
#
loop_
_entity.id
_entity.type
_entity.pdbx_description
1 polymer ?
#
loop_
_entity_poly.entity_id
_entity_poly.type
_entity_poly.pdbx_seq_one_letter_code
_entity_poly.pdbx_strand_id
1 'polypeptide(L)'
;GACCVAGHQCLTIKHGSRFIINSAIASMGYGLPAAVGLCVSGKKQDTICLEGDGSIMMNLQELQTIVTNKLPIKIFLINNNGYHSIRLTQNNLFKDHCKIGIGPESGDLSFPEFRKIAEAFGYPYSCAHSNAEMKQVVDAALAAEGPTFCEIFTDTQQVWEPKSATKRLPDGTLVSPPLEDLAPFLPREELEKQMFIP
;
A
#
# COMPACT_ATOMS: atom_id res chain seq x y z
N GLY A 1 3.21 -2.68 -4.16
CA GLY A 1 2.59 -3.39 -3.03
C GLY A 1 1.13 -2.99 -2.81
N ALA A 2 0.63 -3.25 -1.61
CA ALA A 2 -0.76 -3.01 -1.20
C ALA A 2 -1.25 -1.61 -1.52
N CYS A 3 -0.51 -0.59 -1.15
CA CYS A 3 -0.86 0.82 -1.39
C CYS A 3 -1.00 1.15 -2.88
N CYS A 4 -0.20 0.52 -3.75
CA CYS A 4 -0.31 0.69 -5.19
C CYS A 4 -1.64 0.14 -5.71
N VAL A 5 -1.99 -1.10 -5.35
CA VAL A 5 -3.23 -1.76 -5.80
C VAL A 5 -4.46 -1.04 -5.27
N ALA A 6 -4.53 -0.85 -3.95
CA ALA A 6 -5.66 -0.18 -3.31
C ALA A 6 -5.80 1.29 -3.77
N GLY A 7 -4.68 1.99 -3.95
CA GLY A 7 -4.69 3.36 -4.46
C GLY A 7 -5.35 3.48 -5.83
N HIS A 8 -5.05 2.55 -6.75
CA HIS A 8 -5.71 2.54 -8.07
C HIS A 8 -7.20 2.22 -7.99
N GLN A 9 -7.60 1.32 -7.09
CA GLN A 9 -8.99 0.90 -6.98
C GLN A 9 -9.88 1.93 -6.29
N CYS A 10 -9.34 2.67 -5.32
CA CYS A 10 -10.15 3.46 -4.40
C CYS A 10 -10.00 4.97 -4.56
N LEU A 11 -8.93 5.47 -5.18
CA LEU A 11 -8.67 6.90 -5.23
C LEU A 11 -9.54 7.61 -6.25
N THR A 12 -10.24 8.64 -5.82
CA THR A 12 -10.88 9.61 -6.71
C THR A 12 -10.01 10.87 -6.79
N ILE A 13 -9.45 11.13 -7.98
CA ILE A 13 -8.59 12.30 -8.20
C ILE A 13 -9.46 13.54 -8.36
N LYS A 14 -9.27 14.52 -7.47
CA LYS A 14 -9.97 15.80 -7.53
C LYS A 14 -9.28 16.75 -8.50
N HIS A 15 -10.04 17.71 -9.05
CA HIS A 15 -9.49 18.75 -9.90
C HIS A 15 -8.34 19.48 -9.20
N GLY A 16 -7.23 19.70 -9.90
CA GLY A 16 -6.03 20.34 -9.35
C GLY A 16 -5.11 19.40 -8.54
N SER A 17 -5.52 18.15 -8.27
CA SER A 17 -4.68 17.16 -7.61
C SER A 17 -3.92 16.30 -8.63
N ARG A 18 -2.77 15.77 -8.21
CA ARG A 18 -1.98 14.81 -8.99
C ARG A 18 -1.81 13.53 -8.17
N PHE A 19 -2.01 12.41 -8.82
CA PHE A 19 -1.71 11.10 -8.28
C PHE A 19 -0.51 10.51 -9.00
N ILE A 20 0.56 10.24 -8.27
CA ILE A 20 1.80 9.70 -8.82
C ILE A 20 2.02 8.31 -8.23
N ILE A 21 2.28 7.35 -9.08
CA ILE A 21 2.42 5.97 -8.70
C ILE A 21 3.38 5.26 -9.66
N ASN A 22 4.12 4.29 -9.15
CA ASN A 22 4.97 3.40 -9.93
C ASN A 22 4.27 2.05 -10.13
N SER A 23 3.25 2.01 -11.01
CA SER A 23 2.41 0.82 -11.19
C SER A 23 3.03 -0.25 -12.09
N ALA A 24 3.82 0.12 -13.08
CA ALA A 24 4.36 -0.84 -14.07
C ALA A 24 5.34 -1.84 -13.44
N ILE A 25 6.22 -1.37 -12.57
CA ILE A 25 7.22 -2.20 -11.87
C ILE A 25 6.84 -2.38 -10.41
N ALA A 26 6.12 -1.40 -9.84
CA ALA A 26 5.68 -1.35 -8.44
C ALA A 26 6.84 -1.54 -7.43
N SER A 27 7.98 -0.91 -7.71
CA SER A 27 9.19 -0.98 -6.86
C SER A 27 8.86 -0.53 -5.43
N MET A 28 9.18 -1.38 -4.46
CA MET A 28 9.13 -1.01 -3.06
C MET A 28 10.18 0.07 -2.74
N GLY A 29 9.88 0.94 -1.78
CA GLY A 29 10.74 2.06 -1.41
C GLY A 29 10.64 3.28 -2.33
N TYR A 30 9.77 3.26 -3.34
CA TYR A 30 9.58 4.38 -4.27
C TYR A 30 8.87 5.58 -3.61
N GLY A 31 7.96 5.34 -2.68
CA GLY A 31 7.03 6.34 -2.16
C GLY A 31 7.73 7.53 -1.49
N LEU A 32 8.65 7.30 -0.56
CA LEU A 32 9.35 8.40 0.13
C LEU A 32 10.17 9.28 -0.82
N PRO A 33 11.11 8.76 -1.64
CA PRO A 33 11.86 9.59 -2.57
C PRO A 33 10.98 10.28 -3.60
N ALA A 34 9.91 9.64 -4.06
CA ALA A 34 8.95 10.27 -4.96
C ALA A 34 8.22 11.45 -4.29
N ALA A 35 7.79 11.28 -3.04
CA ALA A 35 7.17 12.35 -2.27
C ALA A 35 8.11 13.53 -2.05
N VAL A 36 9.38 13.27 -1.77
CA VAL A 36 10.43 14.32 -1.69
C VAL A 36 10.54 15.07 -3.02
N GLY A 37 10.68 14.33 -4.14
CA GLY A 37 10.77 14.93 -5.47
C GLY A 37 9.55 15.77 -5.84
N LEU A 38 8.35 15.26 -5.56
CA LEU A 38 7.08 15.97 -5.80
C LEU A 38 6.96 17.24 -4.97
N CYS A 39 7.26 17.15 -3.68
CA CYS A 39 7.19 18.29 -2.76
C CYS A 39 8.16 19.39 -3.19
N VAL A 40 9.40 19.05 -3.52
CA VAL A 40 10.42 20.02 -3.96
C VAL A 40 10.04 20.63 -5.30
N SER A 41 9.65 19.83 -6.30
CA SER A 41 9.23 20.31 -7.61
C SER A 41 7.95 21.16 -7.56
N GLY A 42 7.06 20.87 -6.61
CA GLY A 42 5.83 21.60 -6.33
C GLY A 42 6.01 22.85 -5.45
N LYS A 43 7.23 23.34 -5.29
CA LYS A 43 7.53 24.51 -4.43
C LYS A 43 7.14 24.31 -2.96
N LYS A 44 7.36 23.10 -2.45
CA LYS A 44 7.04 22.67 -1.08
C LYS A 44 5.55 22.77 -0.74
N GLN A 45 4.69 22.43 -1.70
CA GLN A 45 3.26 22.23 -1.43
C GLN A 45 3.04 20.96 -0.60
N ASP A 46 1.92 20.92 0.13
CA ASP A 46 1.52 19.75 0.90
C ASP A 46 1.47 18.50 0.01
N THR A 47 2.19 17.50 0.45
CA THR A 47 2.34 16.25 -0.28
C THR A 47 1.93 15.09 0.62
N ILE A 48 1.05 14.23 0.13
CA ILE A 48 0.65 13.01 0.81
C ILE A 48 1.47 11.85 0.26
N CYS A 49 2.10 11.09 1.15
CA CYS A 49 2.81 9.86 0.83
C CYS A 49 2.07 8.67 1.45
N LEU A 50 1.55 7.77 0.61
CA LEU A 50 1.00 6.50 1.06
C LEU A 50 2.07 5.42 0.86
N GLU A 51 2.48 4.78 1.95
CA GLU A 51 3.54 3.76 1.91
C GLU A 51 3.16 2.54 2.76
N GLY A 52 3.67 1.37 2.42
CA GLY A 52 3.47 0.16 3.21
C GLY A 52 4.63 -0.09 4.18
N ASP A 53 4.36 -0.83 5.26
CA ASP A 53 5.33 -1.18 6.30
C ASP A 53 6.59 -1.86 5.76
N GLY A 54 6.44 -2.82 4.83
CA GLY A 54 7.59 -3.46 4.20
C GLY A 54 8.27 -2.58 3.15
N SER A 55 7.49 -1.75 2.44
CA SER A 55 8.01 -0.90 1.37
C SER A 55 8.86 0.24 1.89
N ILE A 56 8.45 0.89 2.97
CA ILE A 56 9.17 2.03 3.57
C ILE A 56 10.58 1.66 4.02
N MET A 57 10.79 0.39 4.39
CA MET A 57 12.08 -0.11 4.86
C MET A 57 13.18 -0.01 3.80
N MET A 58 12.82 0.07 2.51
CA MET A 58 13.79 0.11 1.41
C MET A 58 14.50 1.47 1.29
N ASN A 59 13.85 2.56 1.72
CA ASN A 59 14.40 3.92 1.67
C ASN A 59 14.06 4.71 2.95
N LEU A 60 14.15 4.06 4.10
CA LEU A 60 13.81 4.65 5.41
C LEU A 60 14.62 5.91 5.73
N GLN A 61 15.86 5.99 5.25
CA GLN A 61 16.74 7.15 5.43
C GLN A 61 16.17 8.45 4.86
N GLU A 62 15.24 8.38 3.90
CA GLU A 62 14.60 9.58 3.33
C GLU A 62 13.73 10.33 4.35
N LEU A 63 13.38 9.70 5.47
CA LEU A 63 12.77 10.40 6.59
C LEU A 63 13.66 11.56 7.07
N GLN A 64 14.98 11.34 7.13
CA GLN A 64 15.92 12.42 7.50
C GLN A 64 15.96 13.52 6.45
N THR A 65 15.91 13.19 5.16
CA THR A 65 15.85 14.18 4.06
C THR A 65 14.64 15.10 4.22
N ILE A 66 13.47 14.53 4.54
CA ILE A 66 12.22 15.27 4.75
C ILE A 66 12.35 16.25 5.92
N VAL A 67 12.82 15.77 7.07
CA VAL A 67 12.95 16.58 8.29
C VAL A 67 13.99 17.69 8.11
N THR A 68 15.17 17.35 7.58
CA THR A 68 16.26 18.32 7.35
C THR A 68 15.81 19.48 6.46
N ASN A 69 15.03 19.19 5.43
CA ASN A 69 14.56 20.20 4.47
C ASN A 69 13.19 20.81 4.84
N LYS A 70 12.61 20.42 5.98
CA LYS A 70 11.30 20.88 6.47
C LYS A 70 10.22 20.74 5.39
N LEU A 71 10.16 19.59 4.73
CA LEU A 71 9.19 19.33 3.67
C LEU A 71 7.85 18.98 4.30
N PRO A 72 6.74 19.63 3.92
CA PRO A 72 5.41 19.36 4.47
C PRO A 72 4.80 18.08 3.87
N ILE A 73 5.45 16.95 4.12
CA ILE A 73 5.03 15.64 3.64
C ILE A 73 4.27 14.90 4.74
N LYS A 74 3.02 14.53 4.44
CA LYS A 74 2.17 13.74 5.31
C LYS A 74 2.34 12.27 4.95
N ILE A 75 3.02 11.52 5.79
CA ILE A 75 3.27 10.09 5.57
C ILE A 75 2.14 9.31 6.23
N PHE A 76 1.40 8.54 5.44
CA PHE A 76 0.45 7.55 5.90
C PHE A 76 1.03 6.18 5.65
N LEU A 77 1.48 5.54 6.72
CA LEU A 77 2.03 4.20 6.70
C LEU A 77 0.90 3.19 6.89
N ILE A 78 0.64 2.40 5.86
CA ILE A 78 -0.33 1.30 5.93
C ILE A 78 0.39 0.06 6.46
N ASN A 79 0.14 -0.26 7.72
CA ASN A 79 0.75 -1.40 8.39
C ASN A 79 -0.20 -2.61 8.35
N ASN A 80 0.12 -3.57 7.51
CA ASN A 80 -0.54 -4.88 7.43
C ASN A 80 0.38 -6.00 7.93
N ASN A 81 1.41 -5.64 8.69
CA ASN A 81 2.37 -6.54 9.31
C ASN A 81 3.06 -7.46 8.30
N GLY A 82 3.45 -6.90 7.14
CA GLY A 82 4.22 -7.66 6.17
C GLY A 82 4.00 -7.36 4.70
N TYR A 83 4.45 -8.30 3.87
CA TYR A 83 4.31 -8.25 2.42
C TYR A 83 3.01 -8.89 1.98
N HIS A 84 1.93 -8.14 2.08
CA HIS A 84 0.57 -8.63 1.88
C HIS A 84 0.30 -9.25 0.50
N SER A 85 0.84 -8.67 -0.57
CA SER A 85 0.72 -9.24 -1.92
C SER A 85 1.33 -10.65 -2.01
N ILE A 86 2.48 -10.85 -1.35
CA ILE A 86 3.15 -12.17 -1.28
C ILE A 86 2.31 -13.12 -0.44
N ARG A 87 1.80 -12.66 0.71
CA ARG A 87 0.89 -13.43 1.57
C ARG A 87 -0.32 -13.95 0.80
N LEU A 88 -1.00 -13.08 0.05
CA LEU A 88 -2.14 -13.47 -0.77
C LEU A 88 -1.77 -14.50 -1.84
N THR A 89 -0.63 -14.33 -2.50
CA THR A 89 -0.14 -15.28 -3.51
C THR A 89 0.17 -16.63 -2.90
N GLN A 90 0.88 -16.67 -1.78
CA GLN A 90 1.20 -17.93 -1.09
C GLN A 90 -0.08 -18.61 -0.58
N ASN A 91 -1.02 -17.86 -0.01
CA ASN A 91 -2.30 -18.42 0.43
C ASN A 91 -3.12 -19.00 -0.72
N ASN A 92 -3.05 -18.39 -1.90
CA ASN A 92 -3.79 -18.88 -3.07
C ASN A 92 -3.17 -20.12 -3.70
N LEU A 93 -1.84 -20.13 -3.88
CA LEU A 93 -1.16 -21.15 -4.67
C LEU A 93 -0.56 -22.28 -3.82
N PHE A 94 -0.18 -21.99 -2.56
CA PHE A 94 0.60 -22.88 -1.69
C PHE A 94 -0.08 -23.08 -0.33
N LYS A 95 -1.36 -23.36 -0.33
CA LYS A 95 -2.22 -23.45 0.89
C LYS A 95 -1.63 -24.31 2.01
N ASP A 96 -0.99 -25.42 1.67
CA ASP A 96 -0.47 -26.42 2.61
C ASP A 96 1.04 -26.34 2.79
N HIS A 97 1.68 -25.29 2.28
CA HIS A 97 3.14 -25.12 2.33
C HIS A 97 3.54 -24.05 3.34
N CYS A 98 4.78 -24.14 3.79
CA CYS A 98 5.38 -23.16 4.68
C CYS A 98 5.33 -21.76 4.06
N LYS A 99 4.89 -20.79 4.84
CA LYS A 99 4.95 -19.38 4.47
C LYS A 99 6.36 -18.85 4.64
N ILE A 100 6.85 -18.09 3.66
CA ILE A 100 8.22 -17.58 3.63
C ILE A 100 8.21 -16.11 3.26
N GLY A 101 8.96 -15.29 4.00
CA GLY A 101 9.23 -13.88 3.66
C GLY A 101 8.00 -12.99 3.62
N ILE A 102 6.96 -13.26 4.39
CA ILE A 102 5.71 -12.49 4.35
C ILE A 102 5.52 -11.58 5.54
N GLY A 103 6.21 -11.82 6.63
CA GLY A 103 6.11 -11.06 7.86
C GLY A 103 6.37 -11.94 9.10
N PRO A 104 6.10 -11.47 10.32
CA PRO A 104 6.35 -12.22 11.55
C PRO A 104 5.70 -13.61 11.58
N GLU A 105 4.58 -13.78 10.89
CA GLU A 105 3.87 -15.08 10.80
C GLU A 105 4.65 -16.17 10.05
N SER A 106 5.64 -15.79 9.22
CA SER A 106 6.54 -16.74 8.55
C SER A 106 7.76 -17.13 9.40
N GLY A 107 8.01 -16.41 10.50
CA GLY A 107 9.11 -16.67 11.41
C GLY A 107 10.51 -16.25 10.92
N ASP A 108 10.60 -15.75 9.70
CA ASP A 108 11.87 -15.39 9.04
C ASP A 108 12.00 -13.88 8.76
N LEU A 109 10.95 -13.09 9.05
CA LEU A 109 10.92 -11.65 8.80
C LEU A 109 10.19 -10.91 9.91
N SER A 110 10.71 -9.77 10.29
CA SER A 110 10.07 -8.85 11.23
C SER A 110 10.26 -7.40 10.82
N PHE A 111 9.43 -6.51 11.35
CA PHE A 111 9.52 -5.08 11.12
C PHE A 111 9.78 -4.33 12.43
N PRO A 112 10.40 -3.14 12.38
CA PRO A 112 10.58 -2.31 13.56
C PRO A 112 9.24 -1.78 14.05
N GLU A 113 9.22 -1.32 15.30
CA GLU A 113 8.13 -0.52 15.82
C GLU A 113 8.19 0.89 15.22
N PHE A 114 7.30 1.20 14.28
CA PHE A 114 7.36 2.44 13.49
C PHE A 114 7.15 3.70 14.32
N ARG A 115 6.48 3.62 15.46
CA ARG A 115 6.46 4.72 16.43
C ARG A 115 7.87 5.14 16.83
N LYS A 116 8.72 4.19 17.21
CA LYS A 116 10.10 4.47 17.59
C LYS A 116 10.94 5.04 16.45
N ILE A 117 10.68 4.56 15.24
CA ILE A 117 11.31 5.10 14.02
C ILE A 117 10.89 6.56 13.82
N ALA A 118 9.59 6.85 13.85
CA ALA A 118 9.08 8.21 13.70
C ALA A 118 9.67 9.16 14.76
N GLU A 119 9.67 8.74 16.01
CA GLU A 119 10.23 9.49 17.13
C GLU A 119 11.74 9.73 16.98
N ALA A 120 12.50 8.70 16.54
CA ALA A 120 13.95 8.81 16.32
C ALA A 120 14.30 9.81 15.23
N PHE A 121 13.47 9.95 14.19
CA PHE A 121 13.62 10.96 13.15
C PHE A 121 12.95 12.31 13.48
N GLY A 122 12.30 12.43 14.63
CA GLY A 122 11.68 13.67 15.10
C GLY A 122 10.32 13.99 14.48
N TYR A 123 9.58 12.97 14.02
CA TYR A 123 8.22 13.16 13.52
C TYR A 123 7.18 13.18 14.64
N PRO A 124 6.17 14.07 14.55
CA PRO A 124 4.92 13.86 15.24
C PRO A 124 4.29 12.53 14.75
N TYR A 125 4.00 11.64 15.70
CA TYR A 125 3.44 10.33 15.41
C TYR A 125 1.98 10.26 15.84
N SER A 126 1.14 9.69 14.99
CA SER A 126 -0.22 9.30 15.30
C SER A 126 -0.54 7.93 14.72
N CYS A 127 -1.55 7.24 15.25
CA CYS A 127 -1.96 5.95 14.70
C CYS A 127 -3.47 5.73 14.80
N ALA A 128 -3.99 4.88 13.92
CA ALA A 128 -5.36 4.39 13.95
C ALA A 128 -5.39 2.86 13.88
N HIS A 129 -6.14 2.24 14.80
CA HIS A 129 -6.33 0.78 14.87
C HIS A 129 -7.72 0.33 14.41
N SER A 130 -8.60 1.29 14.10
CA SER A 130 -9.97 1.01 13.67
C SER A 130 -10.50 2.07 12.72
N ASN A 131 -11.51 1.71 11.94
CA ASN A 131 -12.22 2.66 11.07
C ASN A 131 -12.88 3.81 11.87
N ALA A 132 -13.26 3.57 13.11
CA ALA A 132 -13.86 4.57 13.96
C ALA A 132 -12.88 5.70 14.32
N GLU A 133 -11.60 5.37 14.51
CA GLU A 133 -10.53 6.31 14.82
C GLU A 133 -9.99 7.02 13.58
N MET A 134 -10.07 6.35 12.44
CA MET A 134 -9.35 6.75 11.20
C MET A 134 -9.63 8.20 10.80
N LYS A 135 -10.91 8.60 10.77
CA LYS A 135 -11.25 9.95 10.32
C LYS A 135 -10.58 11.04 11.17
N GLN A 136 -10.66 10.90 12.48
CA GLN A 136 -10.08 11.88 13.40
C GLN A 136 -8.56 11.95 13.28
N VAL A 137 -7.90 10.79 13.20
CA VAL A 137 -6.45 10.69 13.13
C VAL A 137 -5.92 11.22 11.80
N VAL A 138 -6.58 10.90 10.69
CA VAL A 138 -6.21 11.38 9.35
C VAL A 138 -6.42 12.89 9.23
N ASP A 139 -7.56 13.42 9.69
CA ASP A 139 -7.84 14.86 9.68
C ASP A 139 -6.80 15.64 10.49
N ALA A 140 -6.42 15.13 11.66
CA ALA A 140 -5.39 15.75 12.48
C ALA A 140 -4.01 15.72 11.82
N ALA A 141 -3.63 14.61 11.19
CA ALA A 141 -2.36 14.49 10.46
C ALA A 141 -2.29 15.43 9.26
N LEU A 142 -3.42 15.61 8.54
CA LEU A 142 -3.50 16.51 7.40
C LEU A 142 -3.47 17.98 7.83
N ALA A 143 -4.09 18.34 8.96
CA ALA A 143 -4.13 19.70 9.47
C ALA A 143 -2.83 20.16 10.16
N ALA A 144 -1.99 19.24 10.57
CA ALA A 144 -0.74 19.57 11.27
C ALA A 144 0.24 20.34 10.37
N GLU A 145 1.01 21.23 10.94
CA GLU A 145 2.08 21.92 10.21
C GLU A 145 3.30 21.00 10.04
N GLY A 146 3.99 21.11 8.89
CA GLY A 146 5.19 20.35 8.59
C GLY A 146 4.95 18.86 8.32
N PRO A 147 6.01 18.04 8.40
CA PRO A 147 5.90 16.60 8.16
C PRO A 147 5.20 15.88 9.31
N THR A 148 4.43 14.85 9.00
CA THR A 148 3.77 13.97 9.97
C THR A 148 3.96 12.51 9.60
N PHE A 149 3.89 11.62 10.59
CA PHE A 149 3.93 10.18 10.42
C PHE A 149 2.68 9.56 11.07
N CYS A 150 1.76 9.11 10.24
CA CYS A 150 0.50 8.52 10.65
C CYS A 150 0.49 7.05 10.27
N GLU A 151 0.45 6.16 11.26
CA GLU A 151 0.40 4.72 11.06
C GLU A 151 -1.03 4.21 11.11
N ILE A 152 -1.46 3.53 10.05
CA ILE A 152 -2.80 2.95 9.93
C ILE A 152 -2.67 1.44 9.93
N PHE A 153 -3.12 0.82 11.01
CA PHE A 153 -3.12 -0.63 11.12
C PHE A 153 -4.29 -1.23 10.36
N THR A 154 -3.98 -2.21 9.51
CA THR A 154 -4.98 -2.91 8.71
C THR A 154 -4.96 -4.40 9.02
N ASP A 155 -6.08 -5.07 8.77
CA ASP A 155 -6.17 -6.51 8.95
C ASP A 155 -5.19 -7.23 8.01
N THR A 156 -4.42 -8.16 8.57
CA THR A 156 -3.49 -9.01 7.80
C THR A 156 -4.20 -9.97 6.85
N GLN A 157 -5.51 -10.17 7.03
CA GLN A 157 -6.36 -10.98 6.16
C GLN A 157 -7.23 -10.14 5.21
N GLN A 158 -6.99 -8.82 5.14
CA GLN A 158 -7.73 -7.93 4.24
C GLN A 158 -7.72 -8.46 2.81
N VAL A 159 -8.88 -8.68 2.26
CA VAL A 159 -9.05 -9.14 0.88
C VAL A 159 -9.11 -7.93 -0.05
N TRP A 160 -8.51 -8.07 -1.22
CA TRP A 160 -8.63 -7.11 -2.32
C TRP A 160 -9.43 -7.75 -3.45
N GLU A 161 -10.64 -7.30 -3.64
CA GLU A 161 -11.54 -7.79 -4.68
C GLU A 161 -12.30 -6.63 -5.30
N PRO A 162 -12.52 -6.69 -6.63
CA PRO A 162 -12.00 -7.68 -7.58
C PRO A 162 -10.50 -7.51 -7.86
N LYS A 163 -9.82 -8.61 -8.23
CA LYS A 163 -8.39 -8.57 -8.55
C LYS A 163 -8.00 -9.53 -9.65
N SER A 164 -6.93 -9.24 -10.37
CA SER A 164 -6.27 -10.23 -11.22
C SER A 164 -5.68 -11.35 -10.35
N ALA A 165 -5.96 -12.59 -10.70
CA ALA A 165 -5.48 -13.75 -9.96
C ALA A 165 -5.23 -14.95 -10.88
N THR A 166 -4.23 -15.75 -10.55
CA THR A 166 -4.00 -17.03 -11.21
C THR A 166 -5.13 -18.00 -10.90
N LYS A 167 -5.67 -18.63 -11.93
CA LYS A 167 -6.72 -19.64 -11.85
C LYS A 167 -6.10 -21.03 -12.01
N ARG A 168 -6.49 -21.96 -11.13
CA ARG A 168 -6.13 -23.38 -11.25
C ARG A 168 -7.27 -24.11 -11.96
N LEU A 169 -6.94 -24.75 -13.08
CA LEU A 169 -7.90 -25.61 -13.82
C LEU A 169 -8.08 -26.96 -13.11
N PRO A 170 -9.12 -27.74 -13.49
CA PRO A 170 -9.39 -29.04 -12.89
C PRO A 170 -8.23 -30.05 -13.06
N ASP A 171 -7.43 -29.93 -14.12
CA ASP A 171 -6.25 -30.74 -14.40
C ASP A 171 -4.99 -30.29 -13.60
N GLY A 172 -5.13 -29.24 -12.77
CA GLY A 172 -4.03 -28.67 -12.00
C GLY A 172 -3.23 -27.58 -12.71
N THR A 173 -3.46 -27.36 -13.99
CA THR A 173 -2.79 -26.31 -14.77
C THR A 173 -3.07 -24.93 -14.21
N LEU A 174 -2.04 -24.10 -14.10
CA LEU A 174 -2.15 -22.70 -13.70
C LEU A 174 -2.25 -21.82 -14.94
N VAL A 175 -3.29 -21.00 -14.99
CA VAL A 175 -3.52 -20.04 -16.08
C VAL A 175 -3.67 -18.63 -15.54
N SER A 176 -3.20 -17.66 -16.29
CA SER A 176 -3.47 -16.23 -16.04
C SER A 176 -4.61 -15.80 -16.94
N PRO A 177 -5.80 -15.56 -16.41
CA PRO A 177 -6.92 -15.04 -17.20
C PRO A 177 -6.60 -13.67 -17.78
N PRO A 178 -7.34 -13.23 -18.83
CA PRO A 178 -7.27 -11.84 -19.30
C PRO A 178 -7.57 -10.85 -18.17
N LEU A 179 -7.14 -9.60 -18.32
CA LEU A 179 -7.22 -8.57 -17.27
C LEU A 179 -8.65 -8.22 -16.88
N GLU A 180 -9.62 -8.46 -17.74
CA GLU A 180 -11.04 -8.26 -17.51
C GLU A 180 -11.71 -9.40 -16.74
N ASP A 181 -11.10 -10.59 -16.66
CA ASP A 181 -11.60 -11.74 -15.93
C ASP A 181 -11.01 -11.78 -14.50
N LEU A 182 -11.58 -11.00 -13.62
CA LEU A 182 -11.08 -10.78 -12.26
C LEU A 182 -11.65 -11.79 -11.25
N ALA A 183 -10.86 -12.11 -10.25
CA ALA A 183 -11.34 -12.87 -9.09
C ALA A 183 -12.10 -11.95 -8.10
N PRO A 184 -13.23 -12.43 -7.49
CA PRO A 184 -13.85 -13.75 -7.68
C PRO A 184 -14.42 -13.92 -9.08
N PHE A 185 -14.03 -15.03 -9.75
CA PHE A 185 -14.38 -15.25 -11.15
C PHE A 185 -15.89 -15.41 -11.36
N LEU A 186 -16.43 -14.61 -12.27
CA LEU A 186 -17.82 -14.73 -12.67
C LEU A 186 -18.08 -16.05 -13.43
N PRO A 187 -19.33 -16.57 -13.41
CA PRO A 187 -19.76 -17.58 -14.38
C PRO A 187 -19.49 -17.11 -15.81
N ARG A 188 -19.06 -18.00 -16.70
CA ARG A 188 -18.63 -17.61 -18.05
C ARG A 188 -19.74 -16.86 -18.82
N GLU A 189 -20.97 -17.33 -18.75
CA GLU A 189 -22.11 -16.66 -19.38
C GLU A 189 -22.35 -15.23 -18.86
N GLU A 190 -22.08 -15.01 -17.57
CA GLU A 190 -22.21 -13.69 -16.97
C GLU A 190 -21.07 -12.78 -17.41
N LEU A 191 -19.83 -13.29 -17.42
CA LEU A 191 -18.69 -12.53 -17.92
C LEU A 191 -18.92 -12.09 -19.37
N GLU A 192 -19.35 -13.02 -20.25
CA GLU A 192 -19.63 -12.73 -21.66
C GLU A 192 -20.67 -11.63 -21.84
N LYS A 193 -21.72 -11.61 -21.00
CA LYS A 193 -22.72 -10.54 -21.02
C LYS A 193 -22.19 -9.18 -20.58
N GLN A 194 -21.21 -9.18 -19.69
CA GLN A 194 -20.60 -7.94 -19.16
C GLN A 194 -19.49 -7.41 -20.08
N MET A 195 -18.96 -8.25 -20.98
CA MET A 195 -17.94 -7.84 -21.94
C MET A 195 -18.56 -6.98 -23.03
N PHE A 196 -18.22 -5.69 -23.01
CA PHE A 196 -18.58 -4.79 -24.08
C PHE A 196 -17.53 -4.87 -25.18
N ILE A 197 -17.70 -5.86 -26.08
CA ILE A 197 -16.90 -5.96 -27.30
C ILE A 197 -17.79 -5.46 -28.44
N PRO A 198 -17.45 -4.35 -29.12
CA PRO A 198 -18.19 -3.87 -30.25
C PRO A 198 -18.12 -4.82 -31.44
#